data_46961c228539ea9b2778108954b5c7f3
#
_entry.id   46961c228539ea9b2778108954b5c7f3
#
_cell.length_a   1.000
_cell.length_b   1.000
_cell.length_c   1.000
_cell.angle_alpha   90.00
_cell.angle_beta   90.00
_cell.angle_gamma   90.00
#
_symmetry.space_group_name_H-M   'P 1'
#
loop_
_entity.id
_entity.type
_entity.pdbx_description
1 polymer ?
#
loop_
_entity_poly.entity_id
_entity_poly.type
_entity_poly.pdbx_seq_one_letter_code
_entity_poly.pdbx_strand_id
1 'polypeptide(L)'
;MSKIKALVVDDSKIMRSAVKRTLNQLMLADFEYVEAMDGTDALEKFSDEIQMIFLDWNMPNMTGVEFSQEIRKKDNTAHIPIIMITAEKSMGKVDTALNEGGANAYVTKPFTADQVYKVLTRFIDKDGNLLTEEEESEKKSFFKDMLKFKG
;
A
#
# COMPACT_ATOMS: atom_id res chain seq x y z
N MET A 1 -1.53 21.37 1.88
CA MET A 1 -0.97 20.01 1.94
C MET A 1 -0.41 19.61 0.59
N SER A 2 0.75 19.05 0.55
CA SER A 2 1.28 18.46 -0.67
C SER A 2 0.48 17.18 -1.00
N LYS A 3 0.35 16.91 -2.29
CA LYS A 3 -0.36 15.69 -2.73
C LYS A 3 0.56 14.48 -2.68
N ILE A 4 0.00 13.35 -2.26
CA ILE A 4 0.68 12.06 -2.32
C ILE A 4 0.34 11.42 -3.66
N LYS A 5 1.35 11.12 -4.46
CA LYS A 5 1.14 10.45 -5.74
C LYS A 5 1.08 8.94 -5.51
N ALA A 6 -0.10 8.37 -5.71
CA ALA A 6 -0.39 6.96 -5.45
C ALA A 6 -0.63 6.21 -6.75
N LEU A 7 0.00 5.03 -6.87
CA LEU A 7 -0.24 4.10 -7.96
C LEU A 7 -1.27 3.08 -7.50
N VAL A 8 -2.39 2.98 -8.20
CA VAL A 8 -3.48 2.05 -7.90
C VAL A 8 -3.52 0.98 -8.98
N VAL A 9 -3.21 -0.26 -8.60
CA VAL A 9 -3.04 -1.38 -9.53
C VAL A 9 -4.07 -2.47 -9.25
N ASP A 10 -4.98 -2.69 -10.18
CA ASP A 10 -6.02 -3.71 -10.12
C ASP A 10 -6.56 -3.88 -11.54
N ASP A 11 -6.83 -5.12 -11.97
CA ASP A 11 -7.36 -5.36 -13.30
C ASP A 11 -8.83 -4.92 -13.43
N SER A 12 -9.52 -4.69 -12.33
CA SER A 12 -10.90 -4.21 -12.30
C SER A 12 -10.96 -2.69 -12.16
N LYS A 13 -11.50 -2.02 -13.17
CA LYS A 13 -11.73 -0.58 -13.14
C LYS A 13 -12.65 -0.19 -11.98
N ILE A 14 -13.67 -1.01 -11.70
CA ILE A 14 -14.60 -0.78 -10.59
C ILE A 14 -13.86 -0.80 -9.26
N MET A 15 -12.94 -1.74 -9.09
CA MET A 15 -12.15 -1.84 -7.86
C MET A 15 -11.18 -0.67 -7.71
N ARG A 16 -10.52 -0.25 -8.81
CA ARG A 16 -9.67 0.94 -8.75
C ARG A 16 -10.46 2.17 -8.31
N SER A 17 -11.67 2.33 -8.85
CA SER A 17 -12.57 3.43 -8.47
C SER A 17 -12.99 3.33 -7.00
N ALA A 18 -13.26 2.12 -6.50
CA ALA A 18 -13.64 1.90 -5.10
C ALA A 18 -12.49 2.27 -4.15
N VAL A 19 -11.27 1.89 -4.50
CA VAL A 19 -10.08 2.25 -3.70
C VAL A 19 -9.92 3.77 -3.64
N LYS A 20 -9.95 4.44 -4.79
CA LYS A 20 -9.82 5.88 -4.85
C LYS A 20 -10.91 6.61 -4.04
N ARG A 21 -12.15 6.14 -4.18
CA ARG A 21 -13.28 6.72 -3.45
C ARG A 21 -13.08 6.59 -1.93
N THR A 22 -12.67 5.42 -1.48
CA THR A 22 -12.41 5.17 -0.06
C THR A 22 -11.29 6.08 0.46
N LEU A 23 -10.19 6.19 -0.27
CA LEU A 23 -9.08 7.05 0.10
C LEU A 23 -9.52 8.51 0.21
N ASN A 24 -10.31 8.99 -0.75
CA ASN A 24 -10.81 10.36 -0.74
C ASN A 24 -11.79 10.61 0.42
N GLN A 25 -12.63 9.63 0.74
CA GLN A 25 -13.60 9.73 1.84
C GLN A 25 -12.93 9.82 3.21
N LEU A 26 -11.77 9.20 3.37
CA LEU A 26 -11.05 9.21 4.64
C LEU A 26 -10.47 10.57 5.00
N MET A 27 -10.25 11.41 4.01
CA MET A 27 -9.71 12.77 4.19
C MET A 27 -8.41 12.83 4.99
N LEU A 28 -7.61 11.76 4.92
CA LEU A 28 -6.31 11.70 5.60
C LEU A 28 -5.24 12.50 4.89
N ALA A 29 -5.31 12.56 3.57
CA ALA A 29 -4.32 13.22 2.73
C ALA A 29 -4.95 13.58 1.39
N ASP A 30 -4.29 14.46 0.65
CA ASP A 30 -4.62 14.72 -0.75
C ASP A 30 -3.85 13.74 -1.61
N PHE A 31 -4.57 13.03 -2.47
CA PHE A 31 -3.95 12.05 -3.38
C PHE A 31 -4.05 12.50 -4.83
N GLU A 32 -3.00 12.21 -5.58
CA GLU A 32 -2.99 12.25 -7.02
C GLU A 32 -2.79 10.80 -7.49
N TYR A 33 -3.67 10.30 -8.34
CA TYR A 33 -3.70 8.88 -8.70
C TYR A 33 -3.12 8.61 -10.07
N VAL A 34 -2.35 7.54 -10.17
CA VAL A 34 -1.98 6.88 -11.42
C VAL A 34 -2.59 5.49 -11.36
N GLU A 35 -3.33 5.08 -12.38
CA GLU A 35 -4.00 3.77 -12.41
C GLU A 35 -3.29 2.84 -13.38
N ALA A 36 -3.21 1.56 -12.99
CA ALA A 36 -2.67 0.51 -13.85
C ALA A 36 -3.57 -0.73 -13.77
N MET A 37 -3.69 -1.45 -14.88
CA MET A 37 -4.59 -2.59 -14.99
C MET A 37 -3.93 -3.93 -14.69
N ASP A 38 -2.61 -3.98 -14.64
CA ASP A 38 -1.86 -5.18 -14.25
C ASP A 38 -0.42 -4.79 -13.88
N GLY A 39 0.38 -5.78 -13.50
CA GLY A 39 1.75 -5.53 -13.08
C GLY A 39 2.64 -4.98 -14.19
N THR A 40 2.44 -5.43 -15.42
CA THR A 40 3.23 -4.95 -16.58
C THR A 40 2.93 -3.48 -16.85
N ASP A 41 1.65 -3.12 -16.88
CA ASP A 41 1.20 -1.73 -17.06
C ASP A 41 1.71 -0.86 -15.91
N ALA A 42 1.69 -1.38 -14.68
CA ALA A 42 2.19 -0.68 -13.52
C ALA A 42 3.68 -0.39 -13.59
N LEU A 43 4.48 -1.35 -14.09
CA LEU A 43 5.92 -1.13 -14.27
C LEU A 43 6.19 -0.03 -15.29
N GLU A 44 5.42 0.03 -16.36
CA GLU A 44 5.55 1.08 -17.38
C GLU A 44 5.21 2.46 -16.82
N LYS A 45 4.22 2.52 -15.93
CA LYS A 45 3.73 3.77 -15.35
C LYS A 45 4.48 4.19 -14.08
N PHE A 46 5.27 3.29 -13.52
CA PHE A 46 6.06 3.60 -12.34
C PHE A 46 7.11 4.67 -12.65
N SER A 47 7.24 5.64 -11.75
CA SER A 47 8.27 6.67 -11.84
C SER A 47 8.74 7.01 -10.42
N ASP A 48 9.81 7.77 -10.32
CA ASP A 48 10.36 8.23 -9.05
C ASP A 48 9.40 9.14 -8.28
N GLU A 49 8.33 9.62 -8.94
CA GLU A 49 7.32 10.45 -8.32
C GLU A 49 6.29 9.65 -7.51
N ILE A 50 6.19 8.33 -7.74
CA ILE A 50 5.25 7.47 -7.02
C ILE A 50 5.70 7.35 -5.56
N GLN A 51 4.79 7.66 -4.64
CA GLN A 51 5.09 7.72 -3.21
C GLN A 51 4.38 6.64 -2.40
N MET A 52 3.37 5.98 -2.98
CA MET A 52 2.58 4.95 -2.32
C MET A 52 1.95 4.06 -3.39
N ILE A 53 1.80 2.78 -3.11
CA ILE A 53 1.25 1.81 -4.07
C ILE A 53 0.14 1.00 -3.40
N PHE A 54 -1.03 0.94 -4.04
CA PHE A 54 -2.14 0.06 -3.67
C PHE A 54 -2.24 -1.01 -4.75
N LEU A 55 -2.19 -2.28 -4.36
CA LEU A 55 -1.85 -3.35 -5.28
C LEU A 55 -2.69 -4.60 -5.04
N ASP A 56 -3.40 -5.08 -6.06
CA ASP A 56 -4.06 -6.38 -6.03
C ASP A 56 -3.05 -7.49 -6.33
N TRP A 57 -3.32 -8.69 -5.87
CA TRP A 57 -2.47 -9.86 -6.12
C TRP A 57 -2.80 -10.50 -7.47
N ASN A 58 -4.07 -10.85 -7.67
CA ASN A 58 -4.49 -11.64 -8.85
C ASN A 58 -4.76 -10.74 -10.04
N MET A 59 -3.79 -10.68 -10.93
CA MET A 59 -3.86 -9.89 -12.15
C MET A 59 -3.25 -10.70 -13.31
N PRO A 60 -3.71 -10.47 -14.55
CA PRO A 60 -3.10 -11.12 -15.71
C PRO A 60 -1.68 -10.59 -15.94
N ASN A 61 -0.89 -11.34 -16.68
CA ASN A 61 0.47 -11.02 -17.12
C ASN A 61 1.52 -10.99 -16.01
N MET A 62 1.28 -10.27 -14.94
CA MET A 62 2.20 -10.18 -13.80
C MET A 62 1.37 -10.03 -12.53
N THR A 63 1.61 -10.89 -11.55
CA THR A 63 0.91 -10.82 -10.26
C THR A 63 1.37 -9.61 -9.45
N GLY A 64 0.57 -9.23 -8.45
CA GLY A 64 0.95 -8.13 -7.57
C GLY A 64 2.26 -8.39 -6.82
N VAL A 65 2.45 -9.62 -6.35
CA VAL A 65 3.69 -9.98 -5.65
C VAL A 65 4.89 -9.88 -6.59
N GLU A 66 4.77 -10.36 -7.82
CA GLU A 66 5.83 -10.24 -8.82
C GLU A 66 6.16 -8.77 -9.11
N PHE A 67 5.13 -7.94 -9.26
CA PHE A 67 5.30 -6.49 -9.45
C PHE A 67 6.03 -5.87 -8.24
N SER A 68 5.60 -6.18 -7.03
CA SER A 68 6.21 -5.67 -5.80
C SER A 68 7.69 -6.04 -5.72
N GLN A 69 8.02 -7.30 -6.05
CA GLN A 69 9.41 -7.76 -6.09
C GLN A 69 10.24 -6.99 -7.11
N GLU A 70 9.67 -6.73 -8.30
CA GLU A 70 10.36 -5.94 -9.32
C GLU A 70 10.62 -4.50 -8.87
N ILE A 71 9.64 -3.88 -8.20
CA ILE A 71 9.81 -2.53 -7.65
C ILE A 71 10.93 -2.51 -6.60
N ARG A 72 10.97 -3.51 -5.71
CA ARG A 72 11.97 -3.55 -4.64
C ARG A 72 13.41 -3.77 -5.16
N LYS A 73 13.56 -4.25 -6.39
CA LYS A 73 14.87 -4.36 -7.03
C LYS A 73 15.41 -3.01 -7.52
N LYS A 74 14.53 -2.02 -7.70
CA LYS A 74 14.93 -0.68 -8.15
C LYS A 74 15.54 0.09 -6.99
N ASP A 75 16.51 0.94 -7.30
CA ASP A 75 17.13 1.80 -6.29
C ASP A 75 16.14 2.81 -5.74
N ASN A 76 16.29 3.14 -4.47
CA ASN A 76 15.51 4.19 -3.79
C ASN A 76 14.00 3.92 -3.74
N THR A 77 13.60 2.64 -3.63
CA THR A 77 12.18 2.27 -3.50
C THR A 77 11.82 1.70 -2.13
N ALA A 78 12.79 1.42 -1.28
CA ALA A 78 12.56 0.78 0.01
C ALA A 78 11.59 1.56 0.91
N HIS A 79 11.54 2.88 0.75
CA HIS A 79 10.69 3.77 1.55
C HIS A 79 9.26 3.87 1.04
N ILE A 80 8.95 3.34 -0.15
CA ILE A 80 7.60 3.44 -0.73
C ILE A 80 6.69 2.40 -0.07
N PRO A 81 5.62 2.82 0.64
CA PRO A 81 4.68 1.86 1.18
C PRO A 81 3.93 1.14 0.05
N ILE A 82 3.93 -0.18 0.10
CA ILE A 82 3.14 -1.03 -0.79
C ILE A 82 2.07 -1.71 0.06
N ILE A 83 0.81 -1.42 -0.25
CA ILE A 83 -0.34 -1.93 0.48
C ILE A 83 -1.12 -2.85 -0.45
N MET A 84 -1.14 -4.15 -0.10
CA MET A 84 -1.93 -5.14 -0.84
C MET A 84 -3.41 -4.95 -0.50
N ILE A 85 -4.26 -4.89 -1.52
CA ILE A 85 -5.71 -4.89 -1.36
C ILE A 85 -6.25 -5.97 -2.28
N THR A 86 -6.60 -7.13 -1.73
CA THR A 86 -6.87 -8.31 -2.53
C THR A 86 -7.88 -9.25 -1.86
N ALA A 87 -8.52 -10.11 -2.67
CA ALA A 87 -9.43 -11.13 -2.17
C ALA A 87 -8.71 -12.33 -1.56
N GLU A 88 -7.39 -12.45 -1.76
CA GLU A 88 -6.61 -13.54 -1.19
C GLU A 88 -6.52 -13.41 0.33
N LYS A 89 -6.95 -14.45 1.05
CA LYS A 89 -7.09 -14.41 2.51
C LYS A 89 -6.24 -15.41 3.26
N SER A 90 -5.63 -16.39 2.58
CA SER A 90 -4.87 -17.42 3.28
C SER A 90 -3.65 -16.81 4.00
N MET A 91 -3.37 -17.31 5.20
CA MET A 91 -2.23 -16.83 6.00
C MET A 91 -0.91 -17.03 5.26
N GLY A 92 -0.78 -18.13 4.51
CA GLY A 92 0.42 -18.39 3.72
C GLY A 92 0.65 -17.33 2.66
N LYS A 93 -0.41 -16.86 2.00
CA LYS A 93 -0.31 -15.81 0.99
C LYS A 93 -0.04 -14.44 1.60
N VAL A 94 -0.67 -14.14 2.73
CA VAL A 94 -0.38 -12.90 3.47
C VAL A 94 1.11 -12.87 3.85
N ASP A 95 1.62 -13.97 4.39
CA ASP A 95 3.02 -14.10 4.77
C ASP A 95 3.95 -13.90 3.55
N THR A 96 3.63 -14.54 2.44
CA THR A 96 4.41 -14.40 1.19
C THR A 96 4.46 -12.93 0.73
N ALA A 97 3.33 -12.24 0.73
CA ALA A 97 3.27 -10.84 0.29
C ALA A 97 4.13 -9.94 1.18
N LEU A 98 4.04 -10.11 2.50
CA LEU A 98 4.74 -9.27 3.45
C LEU A 98 6.23 -9.59 3.56
N ASN A 99 6.60 -10.87 3.56
CA ASN A 99 7.99 -11.28 3.81
C ASN A 99 8.80 -11.52 2.54
N GLU A 100 8.18 -11.97 1.47
CA GLU A 100 8.86 -12.26 0.20
C GLU A 100 8.56 -11.21 -0.88
N GLY A 101 7.34 -10.69 -0.89
CA GLY A 101 6.90 -9.73 -1.90
C GLY A 101 7.32 -8.30 -1.65
N GLY A 102 7.73 -7.98 -0.43
CA GLY A 102 8.13 -6.62 -0.06
C GLY A 102 6.96 -5.67 0.20
N ALA A 103 5.75 -6.20 0.39
CA ALA A 103 4.60 -5.38 0.78
C ALA A 103 4.70 -4.98 2.26
N ASN A 104 4.17 -3.82 2.60
CA ASN A 104 4.22 -3.28 3.96
C ASN A 104 2.94 -3.53 4.75
N ALA A 105 1.82 -3.78 4.05
CA ALA A 105 0.53 -4.00 4.68
C ALA A 105 -0.38 -4.81 3.77
N TYR A 106 -1.45 -5.35 4.34
CA TYR A 106 -2.35 -6.26 3.64
C TYR A 106 -3.80 -5.98 4.07
N VAL A 107 -4.67 -5.74 3.11
CA VAL A 107 -6.11 -5.53 3.34
C VAL A 107 -6.86 -6.52 2.46
N THR A 108 -7.81 -7.26 3.04
CA THR A 108 -8.60 -8.24 2.29
C THR A 108 -9.90 -7.62 1.79
N LYS A 109 -10.29 -8.00 0.56
CA LYS A 109 -11.59 -7.62 -0.03
C LYS A 109 -12.67 -8.58 0.45
N PRO A 110 -13.90 -8.13 0.70
CA PRO A 110 -14.32 -6.73 0.71
C PRO A 110 -13.75 -5.99 1.91
N PHE A 111 -13.38 -4.75 1.73
CA PHE A 111 -12.78 -3.94 2.79
C PHE A 111 -13.73 -2.83 3.24
N THR A 112 -13.54 -2.37 4.48
CA THR A 112 -14.25 -1.20 5.01
C THR A 112 -13.31 0.00 5.00
N ALA A 113 -13.89 1.20 5.05
CA ALA A 113 -13.10 2.42 5.16
C ALA A 113 -12.25 2.42 6.43
N ASP A 114 -12.78 1.86 7.54
CA ASP A 114 -12.08 1.77 8.81
C ASP A 114 -10.81 0.90 8.70
N GLN A 115 -10.89 -0.22 7.99
CA GLN A 115 -9.73 -1.09 7.78
C GLN A 115 -8.62 -0.38 7.00
N VAL A 116 -9.01 0.35 5.95
CA VAL A 116 -8.06 1.12 5.16
C VAL A 116 -7.47 2.26 5.98
N TYR A 117 -8.30 2.95 6.77
CA TYR A 117 -7.86 4.01 7.68
C TYR A 117 -6.77 3.52 8.63
N LYS A 118 -7.00 2.39 9.30
CA LYS A 118 -6.06 1.83 10.26
C LYS A 118 -4.70 1.51 9.63
N VAL A 119 -4.72 1.01 8.41
CA VAL A 119 -3.47 0.73 7.68
C VAL A 119 -2.77 2.04 7.32
N LEU A 120 -3.50 3.01 6.77
CA LEU A 120 -2.92 4.28 6.32
C LEU A 120 -2.30 5.09 7.45
N THR A 121 -2.85 5.03 8.66
CA THR A 121 -2.29 5.75 9.80
C THR A 121 -0.89 5.27 10.19
N ARG A 122 -0.46 4.14 9.66
CA ARG A 122 0.92 3.66 9.83
C ARG A 122 1.91 4.40 8.94
N PHE A 123 1.44 5.06 7.90
CA PHE A 123 2.29 5.65 6.85
C PHE A 123 2.05 7.15 6.63
N ILE A 124 0.92 7.66 7.09
CA ILE A 124 0.51 9.06 6.88
C ILE A 124 0.26 9.70 8.25
N ASP A 125 0.83 10.88 8.47
CA ASP A 125 0.65 11.61 9.72
C ASP A 125 -0.67 12.40 9.73
N LYS A 126 -0.95 13.07 10.84
CA LYS A 126 -2.18 13.84 11.04
C LYS A 126 -2.31 15.04 10.10
N ASP A 127 -1.22 15.49 9.51
CA ASP A 127 -1.19 16.63 8.59
C ASP A 127 -1.30 16.19 7.13
N GLY A 128 -1.43 14.89 6.89
CA GLY A 128 -1.59 14.33 5.55
C GLY A 128 -0.27 14.12 4.81
N ASN A 129 0.83 14.08 5.52
CA ASN A 129 2.16 13.86 4.95
C ASN A 129 2.61 12.41 5.21
N LEU A 130 3.37 11.86 4.27
CA LEU A 130 3.99 10.55 4.49
C LEU A 130 4.99 10.64 5.63
N LEU A 131 4.99 9.61 6.48
CA LEU A 131 5.99 9.49 7.54
C LEU A 131 7.36 9.21 6.93
N THR A 132 8.40 9.78 7.53
CA THR A 132 9.78 9.45 7.17
C THR A 132 10.10 8.05 7.71
N GLU A 133 11.17 7.42 7.21
CA GLU A 133 11.61 6.12 7.71
C GLU A 133 11.87 6.14 9.21
N GLU A 134 12.45 7.23 9.70
CA GLU A 134 12.72 7.42 11.13
C GLU A 134 11.43 7.47 11.93
N GLU A 135 10.43 8.24 11.47
CA GLU A 135 9.12 8.35 12.12
C GLU A 135 8.37 7.02 12.13
N GLU A 136 8.43 6.26 11.04
CA GLU A 136 7.83 4.92 10.97
C GLU A 136 8.49 3.98 11.98
N SER A 137 9.81 4.02 12.09
CA SER A 137 10.59 3.21 13.01
C SER A 137 10.22 3.52 14.47
N GLU A 138 10.13 4.79 14.82
CA GLU A 138 9.72 5.23 16.15
C GLU A 138 8.30 4.76 16.49
N LYS A 139 7.38 4.86 15.53
CA LYS A 139 5.99 4.44 15.70
C LYS A 139 5.90 2.93 15.93
N LYS A 140 6.64 2.14 15.17
CA LYS A 140 6.71 0.68 15.35
C LYS A 140 7.26 0.31 16.72
N SER A 141 8.32 1.00 17.16
CA SER A 141 8.93 0.79 18.47
C SER A 141 7.95 1.10 19.60
N PHE A 142 7.23 2.22 19.47
CA PHE A 142 6.20 2.61 20.44
C PHE A 142 5.12 1.54 20.58
N PHE A 143 4.57 1.04 19.47
CA PHE A 143 3.54 0.01 19.50
C PHE A 143 4.07 -1.30 20.07
N LYS A 144 5.29 -1.67 19.75
CA LYS A 144 5.93 -2.87 20.29
C LYS A 144 6.08 -2.78 21.80
N ASP A 145 6.50 -1.63 22.32
CA ASP A 145 6.65 -1.40 23.74
C ASP A 145 5.30 -1.41 24.47
N MET A 146 4.27 -0.84 23.86
CA MET A 146 2.90 -0.89 24.40
C MET A 146 2.41 -2.32 24.58
N LEU A 147 2.68 -3.19 23.61
CA LEU A 147 2.25 -4.60 23.66
C LEU A 147 2.95 -5.37 24.78
N LYS A 148 4.17 -4.99 25.16
CA LYS A 148 4.89 -5.62 26.26
C LYS A 148 4.25 -5.34 27.62
N PHE A 149 3.61 -4.18 27.77
CA PHE A 149 2.95 -3.80 29.02
C PHE A 149 1.58 -4.47 29.22
N LYS A 150 1.02 -5.07 28.18
CA LYS A 150 -0.28 -5.76 28.22
C LYS A 150 -0.17 -7.28 28.47
N GLY A 151 1.06 -7.77 28.54
CA GLY A 151 1.34 -9.20 28.69
C GLY A 151 1.13 -9.79 30.06
#